data_da7929460b516e44a6c3dad3ade26e60
#
_entry.id   da7929460b516e44a6c3dad3ade26e60
#
_cell.length_a   1.000
_cell.length_b   1.000
_cell.length_c   1.000
_cell.angle_alpha   90.00
_cell.angle_beta   90.00
_cell.angle_gamma   90.00
#
_symmetry.space_group_name_H-M   'P 1'
#
loop_
_entity.id
_entity.type
_entity.pdbx_description
1 polymer ?
#
loop_
_entity_poly.entity_id
_entity_poly.type
_entity_poly.pdbx_seq_one_letter_code
_entity_poly.pdbx_strand_id
1 'polypeptide(L)' 'MSFMLSAGDNTIGRSDGSSVRLTDESVSRQHAVIRCQNGKLSLFDVGSRSGTALNGQSIGGRLINNGDVISIGRSEYWW' A
#
# COMPACT_ATOMS: atom_id res chain seq x y z
N MET A 1 -0.16 6.59 -10.96
CA MET A 1 1.16 6.37 -10.35
C MET A 1 1.54 4.91 -10.44
N SER A 2 2.77 4.63 -10.80
CA SER A 2 3.26 3.26 -10.86
C SER A 2 4.18 3.00 -9.68
N PHE A 3 4.02 1.86 -9.05
CA PHE A 3 4.93 1.39 -8.01
C PHE A 3 5.97 0.47 -8.64
N MET A 4 7.23 0.71 -8.31
CA MET A 4 8.30 -0.22 -8.70
C MET A 4 8.45 -1.22 -7.56
N LEU A 5 8.01 -2.44 -7.81
CA LEU A 5 7.97 -3.49 -6.80
C LEU A 5 9.06 -4.53 -7.02
N SER A 6 9.63 -5.00 -5.92
CA SER A 6 10.57 -6.12 -5.89
C SER A 6 9.87 -7.35 -5.34
N ALA A 7 10.45 -8.52 -5.57
CA ALA A 7 9.97 -9.74 -4.93
C ALA A 7 10.02 -9.59 -3.40
N GLY A 8 9.06 -10.18 -2.73
CA GLY A 8 8.94 -10.08 -1.28
C GLY A 8 8.15 -8.85 -0.85
N ASP A 9 8.50 -8.28 0.29
CA ASP A 9 7.75 -7.18 0.89
C ASP A 9 8.27 -5.84 0.42
N ASN A 10 7.34 -4.99 -0.04
CA ASN A 10 7.61 -3.61 -0.45
C ASN A 10 6.90 -2.69 0.53
N THR A 11 7.65 -1.94 1.32
CA THR A 11 7.09 -1.06 2.33
C THR A 11 6.57 0.22 1.70
N ILE A 12 5.43 0.69 2.19
CA ILE A 12 4.82 1.94 1.76
C ILE A 12 4.66 2.84 2.97
N GLY A 13 5.12 4.07 2.88
CA GLY A 13 4.98 4.99 3.97
C GLY A 13 5.70 6.30 3.72
N ARG A 14 5.62 7.17 4.72
CA ARG A 14 6.23 8.50 4.68
C ARG A 14 7.71 8.48 5.07
N SER A 15 8.16 7.41 5.69
CA SER A 15 9.55 7.25 6.14
C SER A 15 10.51 7.20 4.96
N ASP A 16 11.69 7.79 5.13
CA ASP A 16 12.76 7.78 4.11
C ASP A 16 13.16 6.36 3.71
N GLY A 17 13.07 5.41 4.62
CA GLY A 17 13.43 4.01 4.35
C GLY A 17 12.36 3.21 3.64
N SER A 18 11.20 3.78 3.33
CA SER A 18 10.13 3.06 2.65
C SER A 18 10.50 2.75 1.20
N SER A 19 10.19 1.53 0.74
CA SER A 19 10.40 1.14 -0.66
C SER A 19 9.59 2.04 -1.60
N VAL A 20 8.36 2.37 -1.19
CA VAL A 20 7.51 3.35 -1.86
C VAL A 20 7.27 4.47 -0.88
N ARG A 21 7.91 5.60 -1.09
CA ARG A 21 7.76 6.74 -0.19
C ARG A 21 6.63 7.65 -0.67
N LEU A 22 5.67 7.90 0.21
CA LEU A 22 4.56 8.81 -0.05
C LEU A 22 4.64 9.93 0.97
N THR A 23 4.72 11.18 0.49
CA THR A 23 5.01 12.33 1.35
C THR A 23 3.79 13.01 1.93
N ASP A 24 2.58 12.58 1.60
CA ASP A 24 1.35 13.15 2.13
C ASP A 24 1.27 12.93 3.65
N GLU A 25 0.84 13.95 4.38
CA GLU A 25 0.76 13.90 5.85
C GLU A 25 -0.24 12.86 6.35
N SER A 26 -1.23 12.50 5.56
CA SER A 26 -2.19 11.45 5.91
C SER A 26 -1.58 10.06 5.88
N VAL A 27 -0.40 9.91 5.28
CA VAL A 27 0.31 8.63 5.21
C VAL A 27 1.19 8.49 6.44
N SER A 28 1.02 7.37 7.16
CA SER A 28 1.87 7.06 8.31
C SER A 28 3.29 6.76 7.86
N ARG A 29 4.26 6.90 8.77
CA ARG A 29 5.65 6.60 8.44
C ARG A 29 5.81 5.17 7.92
N GLN A 30 5.17 4.23 8.59
CA GLN A 30 5.03 2.85 8.13
C GLN A 30 3.53 2.62 7.97
N HIS A 31 3.06 2.57 6.74
CA HIS A 31 1.61 2.58 6.47
C HIS A 31 1.10 1.23 5.99
N ALA A 32 1.73 0.70 4.97
CA ALA A 32 1.28 -0.53 4.32
C ALA A 32 2.46 -1.29 3.75
N VAL A 33 2.19 -2.52 3.35
CA VAL A 33 3.16 -3.38 2.67
C VAL A 33 2.46 -4.04 1.50
N ILE A 34 3.11 -4.05 0.33
CA ILE A 34 2.69 -4.89 -0.79
C ILE A 34 3.65 -6.07 -0.85
N ARG A 35 3.11 -7.27 -0.71
CA ARG A 35 3.90 -8.50 -0.79
C ARG A 35 3.76 -9.13 -2.16
N CYS A 36 4.89 -9.29 -2.85
CA CYS A 36 4.96 -9.97 -4.14
C CYS A 36 5.48 -11.39 -3.91
N GLN A 37 4.61 -12.39 -4.07
CA GLN A 37 4.97 -13.77 -3.80
C GLN A 37 4.21 -14.71 -4.73
N ASN A 38 4.94 -15.60 -5.40
CA ASN A 38 4.36 -16.60 -6.29
C ASN A 38 3.42 -16.00 -7.35
N GLY A 39 3.83 -14.87 -7.93
CA GLY A 39 3.04 -14.17 -8.94
C GLY A 39 1.80 -13.47 -8.43
N LYS A 40 1.62 -13.40 -7.12
CA LYS A 40 0.48 -12.74 -6.48
C LYS A 40 0.93 -11.52 -5.71
N LEU A 41 0.07 -10.50 -5.69
CA LEU A 41 0.29 -9.28 -4.93
C LEU A 41 -0.74 -9.18 -3.82
N SER A 42 -0.28 -8.94 -2.61
CA SER A 42 -1.15 -8.74 -1.44
C SER A 42 -0.81 -7.41 -0.79
N LEU A 43 -1.84 -6.69 -0.37
CA LEU A 43 -1.72 -5.41 0.31
C LEU A 43 -2.09 -5.58 1.77
N PHE A 44 -1.22 -5.14 2.68
CA PHE A 44 -1.44 -5.21 4.12
C PHE A 44 -1.31 -3.83 4.75
N ASP A 45 -2.22 -3.51 5.67
CA ASP A 45 -2.08 -2.37 6.56
C ASP A 45 -1.19 -2.79 7.72
N VAL A 46 -0.23 -1.95 8.10
CA VAL A 46 0.71 -2.28 9.19
C VAL A 46 0.50 -1.36 10.39
N GLY A 47 -0.76 -1.12 10.74
CA GLY A 47 -1.10 -0.28 11.88
C GLY A 47 -1.11 1.20 11.56
N SER A 48 -1.50 1.56 10.35
CA SER A 48 -1.53 2.95 9.94
C SER A 48 -2.58 3.76 10.71
N ARG A 49 -2.34 5.06 10.80
CA ARG A 49 -3.22 5.98 11.49
C ARG A 49 -4.52 6.23 10.74
N SER A 50 -4.44 6.43 9.43
CA SER A 50 -5.60 6.75 8.60
C SER A 50 -6.21 5.54 7.92
N GLY A 51 -5.57 4.38 7.99
CA GLY A 51 -6.05 3.16 7.38
C GLY A 51 -5.63 2.99 5.93
N THR A 52 -5.85 1.79 5.44
CA THR A 52 -5.61 1.38 4.05
C THR A 52 -6.91 0.78 3.53
N ALA A 53 -7.31 1.14 2.33
CA ALA A 53 -8.54 0.64 1.75
C ALA A 53 -8.30 0.08 0.35
N LEU A 54 -9.16 -0.85 -0.04
CA LEU A 54 -9.17 -1.42 -1.38
C LEU A 54 -10.60 -1.32 -1.90
N ASN A 55 -10.77 -0.62 -3.03
CA ASN A 55 -12.09 -0.36 -3.63
C ASN A 55 -13.08 0.24 -2.62
N GLY A 56 -12.60 1.17 -1.79
CA GLY A 56 -13.43 1.87 -0.80
C GLY A 56 -13.67 1.11 0.49
N GLN A 57 -13.13 -0.08 0.65
CA GLN A 57 -13.29 -0.87 1.87
C GLN A 57 -11.99 -0.93 2.66
N SER A 58 -12.05 -0.60 3.95
CA SER A 58 -10.89 -0.75 4.83
C SER A 58 -10.47 -2.21 4.91
N ILE A 59 -9.15 -2.44 4.81
CA ILE A 59 -8.60 -3.78 4.83
C ILE A 59 -7.49 -3.92 5.86
N GLY A 60 -7.32 -5.15 6.37
CA GLY A 60 -6.12 -5.54 7.10
C GLY A 60 -5.11 -6.18 6.15
N GLY A 61 -5.58 -7.04 5.27
CA GLY A 61 -4.77 -7.66 4.23
C GLY A 61 -5.66 -8.26 3.15
N ARG A 62 -5.28 -8.08 1.90
CA ARG A 62 -6.09 -8.57 0.77
C ARG A 62 -5.25 -8.66 -0.49
N LEU A 63 -5.58 -9.64 -1.36
CA LEU A 63 -5.00 -9.73 -2.69
C LEU A 63 -5.43 -8.53 -3.55
N ILE A 64 -4.50 -8.05 -4.38
CA ILE A 64 -4.75 -6.96 -5.33
C ILE A 64 -4.94 -7.55 -6.71
N ASN A 65 -5.95 -7.06 -7.42
CA ASN A 65 -6.24 -7.45 -8.81
C ASN A 65 -6.20 -6.22 -9.71
N ASN A 66 -6.00 -6.44 -11.01
CA ASN A 66 -6.06 -5.36 -11.99
C ASN A 66 -7.38 -4.61 -11.87
N GLY A 67 -7.30 -3.29 -11.90
CA GLY A 67 -8.48 -2.43 -11.80
C GLY A 67 -8.85 -2.05 -10.39
N ASP A 68 -8.19 -2.63 -9.37
CA ASP A 68 -8.45 -2.25 -7.98
C ASP A 68 -7.96 -0.83 -7.72
N VAL A 69 -8.68 -0.12 -6.85
CA VAL A 69 -8.29 1.20 -6.36
C VAL A 69 -7.77 1.06 -4.95
N ILE A 70 -6.51 1.44 -4.75
CA ILE A 70 -5.85 1.39 -3.45
C ILE A 70 -5.89 2.78 -2.83
N SER A 71 -6.38 2.88 -1.59
CA SER A 71 -6.37 4.13 -0.84
C SER A 71 -5.39 4.02 0.31
N ILE A 72 -4.43 4.93 0.36
CA ILE A 72 -3.42 5.03 1.41
C ILE A 72 -3.47 6.44 1.95
N GLY A 73 -3.97 6.58 3.17
CA GLY A 73 -4.30 7.90 3.67
C GLY A 73 -5.38 8.52 2.81
N ARG A 74 -5.16 9.74 2.34
CA ARG A 74 -6.10 10.45 1.46
C ARG A 74 -5.82 10.23 -0.02
N SER A 75 -4.78 9.49 -0.35
CA SER A 75 -4.37 9.30 -1.74
C SER A 75 -4.94 8.01 -2.30
N GLU A 76 -5.30 8.04 -3.58
CA GLU A 76 -5.83 6.89 -4.29
C GLU A 76 -4.93 6.54 -5.46
N TYR A 77 -4.73 5.25 -5.67
CA TYR A 77 -3.89 4.72 -6.75
C TYR A 77 -4.65 3.60 -7.47
N TRP A 78 -4.68 3.68 -8.81
CA TRP A 78 -5.30 2.64 -9.63
C TRP A 78 -4.28 1.58 -9.99
N TRP A 79 -4.66 0.34 -9.78
CA TRP A 79 -3.77 -0.80 -10.01
C TRP A 79 -3.92 -1.43 -11.38
#